data_c6f5f7d0af15aa1001fa63a41cd55eae
#
_entry.id   c6f5f7d0af15aa1001fa63a41cd55eae
#
_cell.length_a   1.000
_cell.length_b   1.000
_cell.length_c   1.000
_cell.angle_alpha   90.00
_cell.angle_beta   90.00
_cell.angle_gamma   90.00
#
_symmetry.space_group_name_H-M   'P 1'
#
loop_
_entity.id
_entity.type
_entity.pdbx_description
1 polymer ?
#
loop_
_entity_poly.entity_id
_entity_poly.type
_entity_poly.pdbx_seq_one_letter_code
_entity_poly.pdbx_strand_id
1 'polypeptide(L)'
;NTAPWQWMQIYSTEAGKGPVFGTTGNISASKPISINKNNSAVNRNVHWDKSYKANLGVDFTTLNNRLAINLDAYYTWNREMLMNIKQSVPTTVGTQSAATNLGKMDNYGVELSVTWRDRIGDDFKYKIGINTGYSDNKVLMMDFEDEYLYRQITKGHRSDVGTWGMECMGIFRSFQEIEEFFDKYGITDYMGKTKDEVRPGMLIYRDVRGAQQPD
;
A
#
# COMPACT_ATOMS: atom_id res chain seq x y z
N ASN A 1 -3.12 3.59 -12.41
CA ASN A 1 -3.43 3.26 -13.81
C ASN A 1 -4.89 2.83 -13.90
N THR A 2 -5.75 3.76 -14.23
CA THR A 2 -7.14 3.46 -14.57
C THR A 2 -7.16 2.92 -16.00
N ALA A 3 -7.82 1.78 -16.20
CA ALA A 3 -7.99 1.26 -17.55
C ALA A 3 -8.75 2.27 -18.41
N PRO A 4 -8.38 2.48 -19.67
CA PRO A 4 -9.13 3.34 -20.58
C PRO A 4 -10.55 2.80 -20.76
N TRP A 5 -11.50 3.70 -21.02
CA TRP A 5 -12.88 3.32 -21.37
C TRP A 5 -13.73 2.68 -20.28
N GLN A 6 -13.44 2.87 -19.00
CA GLN A 6 -14.22 2.31 -17.89
C GLN A 6 -15.70 2.73 -17.86
N TRP A 7 -16.02 3.81 -18.54
CA TRP A 7 -17.38 4.34 -18.67
C TRP A 7 -18.20 3.64 -19.78
N MET A 8 -17.54 2.82 -20.62
CA MET A 8 -18.14 2.20 -21.79
C MET A 8 -18.12 0.66 -21.70
N GLN A 9 -19.19 0.02 -22.14
CA GLN A 9 -19.20 -1.43 -22.24
C GLN A 9 -18.33 -1.87 -23.44
N ILE A 10 -17.28 -2.61 -23.15
CA ILE A 10 -16.37 -3.17 -24.15
C ILE A 10 -16.63 -4.67 -24.31
N TYR A 11 -16.60 -5.13 -25.53
CA TYR A 11 -16.70 -6.55 -25.88
C TYR A 11 -15.38 -7.00 -26.51
N SER A 12 -14.94 -8.19 -26.15
CA SER A 12 -13.81 -8.86 -26.80
C SER A 12 -14.28 -10.11 -27.51
N THR A 13 -13.60 -10.47 -28.57
CA THR A 13 -13.82 -11.72 -29.27
C THR A 13 -12.83 -12.77 -28.77
N GLU A 14 -13.31 -13.97 -28.49
CA GLU A 14 -12.49 -15.07 -28.04
C GLU A 14 -12.71 -16.28 -28.95
N ALA A 15 -11.63 -16.69 -29.65
CA ALA A 15 -11.67 -17.81 -30.53
C ALA A 15 -11.72 -19.16 -29.77
N GLY A 16 -12.50 -20.08 -30.24
CA GLY A 16 -12.60 -21.44 -29.68
C GLY A 16 -13.57 -21.64 -28.53
N LYS A 17 -14.32 -20.59 -28.15
CA LYS A 17 -15.31 -20.68 -27.04
C LYS A 17 -16.75 -20.43 -27.43
N GLY A 18 -17.05 -20.28 -28.70
CA GLY A 18 -18.43 -20.13 -29.22
C GLY A 18 -19.14 -21.47 -29.43
N PRO A 19 -20.42 -21.43 -29.70
CA PRO A 19 -21.18 -22.65 -30.06
C PRO A 19 -20.64 -23.27 -31.36
N VAL A 20 -20.55 -24.59 -31.38
CA VAL A 20 -20.16 -25.35 -32.57
C VAL A 20 -21.40 -25.71 -33.33
N PHE A 21 -21.54 -25.25 -34.56
CA PHE A 21 -22.61 -25.58 -35.45
C PHE A 21 -22.11 -26.61 -36.48
N GLY A 22 -22.79 -27.72 -36.64
CA GLY A 22 -22.47 -28.77 -37.63
C GLY A 22 -22.59 -30.19 -37.09
N THR A 23 -22.60 -31.16 -37.97
CA THR A 23 -22.83 -32.58 -37.66
C THR A 23 -21.58 -33.32 -37.22
N THR A 24 -20.41 -32.77 -37.42
CA THR A 24 -19.12 -33.50 -37.20
C THR A 24 -18.51 -33.31 -35.84
N GLY A 25 -19.01 -32.41 -35.01
CA GLY A 25 -18.50 -32.19 -33.63
C GLY A 25 -17.01 -31.88 -33.53
N ASN A 26 -16.31 -31.67 -34.64
CA ASN A 26 -14.89 -31.45 -34.66
C ASN A 26 -14.57 -29.97 -34.42
N ILE A 27 -14.24 -29.65 -33.20
CA ILE A 27 -13.88 -28.31 -32.71
C ILE A 27 -12.66 -27.73 -33.46
N SER A 28 -11.83 -28.59 -34.06
CA SER A 28 -10.65 -28.15 -34.80
C SER A 28 -10.94 -27.56 -36.17
N ALA A 29 -12.05 -27.93 -36.79
CA ALA A 29 -12.41 -27.51 -38.15
C ALA A 29 -13.17 -26.18 -38.21
N SER A 30 -13.93 -25.87 -37.18
CA SER A 30 -14.59 -24.58 -37.01
C SER A 30 -13.99 -23.87 -35.78
N LYS A 31 -13.41 -22.72 -35.96
CA LYS A 31 -12.96 -21.87 -34.84
C LYS A 31 -14.12 -20.93 -34.45
N PRO A 32 -15.08 -21.39 -33.63
CA PRO A 32 -16.18 -20.55 -33.24
C PRO A 32 -15.67 -19.36 -32.49
N ILE A 33 -16.19 -18.19 -32.74
CA ILE A 33 -15.84 -16.96 -32.08
C ILE A 33 -16.97 -16.63 -31.11
N SER A 34 -16.64 -16.51 -29.85
CA SER A 34 -17.56 -15.95 -28.86
C SER A 34 -17.28 -14.45 -28.67
N ILE A 35 -18.32 -13.72 -28.38
CA ILE A 35 -18.23 -12.34 -27.96
C ILE A 35 -18.37 -12.33 -26.45
N ASN A 36 -17.29 -11.97 -25.77
CA ASN A 36 -17.27 -11.86 -24.32
C ASN A 36 -17.45 -10.41 -23.90
N LYS A 37 -18.32 -10.20 -22.93
CA LYS A 37 -18.39 -8.96 -22.19
C LYS A 37 -17.17 -8.86 -21.27
N ASN A 38 -16.57 -7.69 -21.15
CA ASN A 38 -15.57 -7.45 -20.10
C ASN A 38 -16.12 -7.83 -18.74
N ASN A 39 -15.26 -8.42 -17.90
CA ASN A 39 -15.64 -8.97 -16.59
C ASN A 39 -16.06 -7.94 -15.55
N SER A 40 -15.99 -6.64 -15.83
CA SER A 40 -16.39 -5.60 -14.91
C SER A 40 -17.66 -4.87 -15.33
N ALA A 41 -18.47 -4.50 -14.36
CA ALA A 41 -19.60 -3.62 -14.58
C ALA A 41 -19.14 -2.26 -15.10
N VAL A 42 -20.02 -1.56 -15.79
CA VAL A 42 -19.74 -0.22 -16.33
C VAL A 42 -20.17 0.84 -15.35
N ASN A 43 -19.29 1.77 -15.06
CA ASN A 43 -19.64 2.98 -14.32
C ASN A 43 -19.67 4.18 -15.29
N ARG A 44 -20.88 4.62 -15.64
CA ARG A 44 -21.08 5.77 -16.53
C ARG A 44 -20.81 7.11 -15.85
N ASN A 45 -20.73 7.14 -14.52
CA ASN A 45 -20.53 8.33 -13.72
C ASN A 45 -19.07 8.53 -13.31
N VAL A 46 -18.15 7.77 -13.92
CA VAL A 46 -16.73 7.93 -13.64
C VAL A 46 -16.26 9.33 -14.05
N HIS A 47 -15.55 9.99 -13.16
CA HIS A 47 -15.00 11.32 -13.37
C HIS A 47 -13.62 11.45 -12.72
N TRP A 48 -12.94 12.57 -12.98
CA TRP A 48 -11.62 12.82 -12.42
C TRP A 48 -11.68 13.07 -10.91
N ASP A 49 -10.62 12.66 -10.23
CA ASP A 49 -10.40 12.96 -8.82
C ASP A 49 -10.33 14.48 -8.61
N LYS A 50 -10.83 14.94 -7.47
CA LYS A 50 -10.77 16.34 -7.07
C LYS A 50 -9.73 16.52 -5.97
N SER A 51 -8.78 17.42 -6.18
CA SER A 51 -7.74 17.75 -5.19
C SER A 51 -7.79 19.26 -4.90
N TYR A 52 -8.09 19.59 -3.66
CA TYR A 52 -8.03 20.96 -3.15
C TYR A 52 -6.79 21.11 -2.30
N LYS A 53 -6.03 22.18 -2.51
CA LYS A 53 -4.77 22.42 -1.81
C LYS A 53 -4.77 23.79 -1.17
N ALA A 54 -4.35 23.85 0.10
CA ALA A 54 -4.02 25.08 0.79
C ALA A 54 -2.55 25.02 1.20
N ASN A 55 -1.83 26.11 1.04
CA ASN A 55 -0.44 26.25 1.47
C ASN A 55 -0.28 27.61 2.14
N LEU A 56 0.42 27.63 3.26
CA LEU A 56 0.81 28.85 3.98
C LEU A 56 2.33 28.81 4.21
N GLY A 57 3.04 29.72 3.57
CA GLY A 57 4.47 29.88 3.70
C GLY A 57 4.84 31.18 4.41
N VAL A 58 5.87 31.16 5.24
CA VAL A 58 6.46 32.31 5.90
C VAL A 58 7.97 32.26 5.73
N ASP A 59 8.49 33.29 5.06
CA ASP A 59 9.91 33.51 4.89
C ASP A 59 10.36 34.67 5.80
N PHE A 60 11.31 34.39 6.66
CA PHE A 60 11.81 35.36 7.61
C PHE A 60 13.34 35.45 7.58
N THR A 61 13.86 36.65 7.40
CA THR A 61 15.30 36.89 7.41
C THR A 61 15.61 37.99 8.41
N THR A 62 16.57 37.73 9.31
CA THR A 62 16.94 38.62 10.41
C THR A 62 18.45 38.62 10.70
N LEU A 63 18.88 39.38 11.71
CA LEU A 63 20.26 39.48 12.12
C LEU A 63 21.21 39.88 10.99
N ASN A 64 20.85 40.94 10.26
CA ASN A 64 21.63 41.44 9.11
C ASN A 64 21.87 40.32 8.05
N ASN A 65 20.82 39.58 7.70
CA ASN A 65 20.85 38.48 6.76
C ASN A 65 21.65 37.25 7.21
N ARG A 66 21.99 37.13 8.50
CA ARG A 66 22.68 35.97 9.03
C ARG A 66 21.74 34.78 9.22
N LEU A 67 20.55 35.02 9.71
CA LEU A 67 19.55 33.98 9.95
C LEU A 67 18.42 34.10 8.93
N ALA A 68 18.20 33.05 8.17
CA ALA A 68 17.03 32.86 7.29
C ALA A 68 16.23 31.64 7.73
N ILE A 69 14.93 31.83 7.90
CA ILE A 69 13.96 30.79 8.30
C ILE A 69 12.87 30.78 7.25
N ASN A 70 12.58 29.61 6.72
CA ASN A 70 11.44 29.35 5.83
C ASN A 70 10.58 28.29 6.49
N LEU A 71 9.33 28.59 6.68
CA LEU A 71 8.33 27.71 7.28
C LEU A 71 7.17 27.59 6.30
N ASP A 72 6.86 26.36 5.87
CA ASP A 72 5.74 26.04 5.01
C ASP A 72 4.82 25.04 5.69
N ALA A 73 3.51 25.28 5.64
CA ALA A 73 2.49 24.35 6.09
C ALA A 73 1.49 24.14 4.97
N TYR A 74 1.18 22.89 4.68
CA TYR A 74 0.25 22.54 3.62
C TYR A 74 -0.82 21.57 4.06
N TYR A 75 -1.97 21.68 3.40
CA TYR A 75 -3.07 20.74 3.54
C TYR A 75 -3.71 20.46 2.19
N THR A 76 -3.90 19.18 1.87
CA THR A 76 -4.50 18.73 0.61
C THR A 76 -5.69 17.83 0.89
N TRP A 77 -6.86 18.21 0.40
CA TRP A 77 -8.08 17.42 0.44
C TRP A 77 -8.24 16.69 -0.89
N ASN A 78 -8.05 15.37 -0.90
CA ASN A 78 -8.35 14.53 -2.06
C ASN A 78 -9.75 13.94 -1.90
N ARG A 79 -10.59 14.14 -2.88
CA ARG A 79 -11.99 13.77 -2.90
C ARG A 79 -12.34 13.03 -4.17
N GLU A 80 -13.35 12.19 -4.08
CA GLU A 80 -13.88 11.45 -5.22
C GLU A 80 -12.78 10.64 -5.95
N MET A 81 -11.80 10.13 -5.20
CA MET A 81 -10.72 9.32 -5.75
C MET A 81 -11.28 8.03 -6.33
N LEU A 82 -10.87 7.71 -7.55
CA LEU A 82 -11.31 6.50 -8.22
C LEU A 82 -10.66 5.28 -7.59
N MET A 83 -11.47 4.31 -7.19
CA MET A 83 -11.00 3.06 -6.57
C MET A 83 -11.79 1.86 -7.07
N ASN A 84 -11.12 0.72 -7.12
CA ASN A 84 -11.78 -0.54 -7.34
C ASN A 84 -12.43 -1.00 -6.04
N ILE A 85 -13.68 -1.38 -6.13
CA ILE A 85 -14.41 -1.97 -5.00
C ILE A 85 -13.99 -3.44 -4.91
N LYS A 86 -13.40 -3.82 -3.79
CA LYS A 86 -12.94 -5.18 -3.52
C LYS A 86 -14.08 -6.07 -3.00
N GLN A 87 -15.15 -5.46 -2.54
CA GLN A 87 -16.29 -6.17 -2.01
C GLN A 87 -16.82 -7.19 -3.03
N SER A 88 -16.89 -8.42 -2.62
CA SER A 88 -17.29 -9.54 -3.45
C SER A 88 -18.74 -9.35 -3.90
N VAL A 89 -18.93 -9.24 -5.20
CA VAL A 89 -20.26 -9.27 -5.82
C VAL A 89 -20.69 -10.73 -5.93
N PRO A 90 -21.91 -11.10 -5.55
CA PRO A 90 -22.39 -12.46 -5.72
C PRO A 90 -22.17 -12.98 -7.14
N THR A 91 -21.70 -14.21 -7.27
CA THR A 91 -21.39 -14.83 -8.58
C THR A 91 -22.57 -14.88 -9.52
N THR A 92 -23.80 -14.88 -8.98
CA THR A 92 -25.05 -14.80 -9.74
C THR A 92 -25.18 -13.53 -10.58
N VAL A 93 -24.46 -12.45 -10.23
CA VAL A 93 -24.45 -11.21 -11.03
C VAL A 93 -23.60 -11.35 -12.29
N GLY A 94 -22.66 -12.32 -12.33
CA GLY A 94 -21.84 -12.65 -13.49
C GLY A 94 -20.86 -11.55 -13.92
N THR A 95 -20.56 -10.57 -13.04
CA THR A 95 -19.62 -9.49 -13.33
C THR A 95 -18.96 -8.98 -12.05
N GLN A 96 -17.79 -8.38 -12.18
CA GLN A 96 -17.10 -7.70 -11.06
C GLN A 96 -17.62 -6.27 -10.88
N SER A 97 -17.44 -5.71 -9.68
CA SER A 97 -17.76 -4.31 -9.40
C SER A 97 -16.97 -3.36 -10.29
N ALA A 98 -17.62 -2.30 -10.73
CA ALA A 98 -16.95 -1.22 -11.44
C ALA A 98 -16.16 -0.32 -10.47
N ALA A 99 -15.07 0.25 -10.97
CA ALA A 99 -14.39 1.31 -10.24
C ALA A 99 -15.34 2.49 -9.99
N THR A 100 -15.27 3.07 -8.80
CA THR A 100 -16.18 4.12 -8.34
C THR A 100 -15.40 5.26 -7.70
N ASN A 101 -15.85 6.49 -7.87
CA ASN A 101 -15.29 7.69 -7.26
C ASN A 101 -15.73 7.81 -5.80
N LEU A 102 -15.21 6.95 -4.93
CA LEU A 102 -15.60 6.83 -3.52
C LEU A 102 -14.54 7.36 -2.57
N GLY A 103 -13.27 7.26 -2.93
CA GLY A 103 -12.14 7.51 -2.04
C GLY A 103 -12.04 8.95 -1.57
N LYS A 104 -11.69 9.12 -0.29
CA LYS A 104 -11.39 10.41 0.34
C LYS A 104 -10.16 10.27 1.21
N MET A 105 -9.17 11.15 1.01
CA MET A 105 -7.95 11.16 1.80
C MET A 105 -7.45 12.59 1.97
N ASP A 106 -6.97 12.90 3.14
CA ASP A 106 -6.32 14.17 3.44
C ASP A 106 -4.81 13.94 3.60
N ASN A 107 -4.02 14.87 3.06
CA ASN A 107 -2.57 14.91 3.27
C ASN A 107 -2.21 16.27 3.86
N TYR A 108 -1.33 16.29 4.83
CA TYR A 108 -0.89 17.53 5.48
C TYR A 108 0.56 17.41 5.91
N GLY A 109 1.20 18.55 6.07
CA GLY A 109 2.57 18.58 6.52
C GLY A 109 3.06 19.98 6.82
N VAL A 110 4.24 20.00 7.44
CA VAL A 110 4.98 21.21 7.79
C VAL A 110 6.45 21.00 7.41
N GLU A 111 7.03 22.01 6.77
CA GLU A 111 8.44 22.01 6.38
C GLU A 111 9.13 23.23 6.99
N LEU A 112 10.30 23.01 7.56
CA LEU A 112 11.12 24.06 8.17
C LEU A 112 12.54 24.01 7.62
N SER A 113 12.99 25.12 7.09
CA SER A 113 14.37 25.35 6.66
C SER A 113 14.96 26.49 7.45
N VAL A 114 16.07 26.24 8.14
CA VAL A 114 16.82 27.23 8.90
C VAL A 114 18.23 27.32 8.34
N THR A 115 18.65 28.49 7.95
CA THR A 115 19.98 28.73 7.43
C THR A 115 20.65 29.83 8.24
N TRP A 116 21.85 29.52 8.76
CA TRP A 116 22.74 30.46 9.37
C TRP A 116 23.93 30.76 8.45
N ARG A 117 24.26 32.05 8.27
CA ARG A 117 25.41 32.50 7.49
C ARG A 117 26.19 33.47 8.34
N ASP A 118 27.49 33.27 8.43
CA ASP A 118 28.34 34.18 9.17
C ASP A 118 29.79 34.19 8.62
N ARG A 119 30.63 35.03 9.16
CA ARG A 119 32.06 35.14 8.85
C ARG A 119 32.90 35.24 10.08
N ILE A 120 34.07 34.67 10.05
CA ILE A 120 35.11 34.80 11.08
C ILE A 120 36.29 35.56 10.45
N GLY A 121 36.55 36.76 10.94
CA GLY A 121 37.50 37.66 10.28
C GLY A 121 37.00 38.11 8.91
N ASP A 122 37.92 38.42 8.00
CA ASP A 122 37.59 38.87 6.65
C ASP A 122 37.59 37.75 5.60
N ASP A 123 38.30 36.67 5.87
CA ASP A 123 38.57 35.62 4.89
C ASP A 123 37.66 34.38 5.00
N PHE A 124 37.18 34.05 6.21
CA PHE A 124 36.41 32.82 6.41
C PHE A 124 34.90 33.08 6.49
N LYS A 125 34.18 32.67 5.46
CA LYS A 125 32.70 32.72 5.38
C LYS A 125 32.13 31.31 5.48
N TYR A 126 31.11 31.12 6.30
CA TYR A 126 30.46 29.83 6.45
C TYR A 126 28.93 29.92 6.41
N LYS A 127 28.31 28.82 6.01
CA LYS A 127 26.86 28.64 5.95
C LYS A 127 26.52 27.28 6.53
N ILE A 128 25.63 27.28 7.51
CA ILE A 128 25.06 26.06 8.09
C ILE A 128 23.56 26.08 7.84
N GLY A 129 23.01 24.97 7.36
CA GLY A 129 21.59 24.85 7.10
C GLY A 129 21.03 23.55 7.66
N ILE A 130 19.82 23.62 8.20
CA ILE A 130 19.04 22.48 8.67
C ILE A 130 17.69 22.54 7.97
N ASN A 131 17.32 21.44 7.34
CA ASN A 131 16.00 21.25 6.77
C ASN A 131 15.33 20.08 7.49
N THR A 132 14.11 20.28 7.93
CA THR A 132 13.29 19.24 8.54
C THR A 132 11.85 19.39 8.08
N GLY A 133 11.12 18.28 8.06
CA GLY A 133 9.73 18.29 7.68
C GLY A 133 8.98 17.15 8.34
N TYR A 134 7.70 17.36 8.51
CA TYR A 134 6.75 16.34 8.93
C TYR A 134 5.61 16.28 7.93
N SER A 135 5.31 15.10 7.43
CA SER A 135 4.15 14.87 6.56
C SER A 135 3.37 13.66 7.02
N ASP A 136 2.06 13.76 6.92
CA ASP A 136 1.17 12.67 7.26
C ASP A 136 -0.05 12.67 6.35
N ASN A 137 -0.81 11.58 6.40
CA ASN A 137 -2.06 11.46 5.66
C ASN A 137 -3.12 10.78 6.51
N LYS A 138 -4.38 10.98 6.12
CA LYS A 138 -5.53 10.42 6.80
C LYS A 138 -6.55 9.94 5.80
N VAL A 139 -6.83 8.65 5.82
CA VAL A 139 -7.87 8.03 5.00
C VAL A 139 -9.23 8.30 5.63
N LEU A 140 -10.11 8.99 4.91
CA LEU A 140 -11.46 9.29 5.39
C LEU A 140 -12.50 8.30 4.85
N MET A 141 -12.29 7.82 3.62
CA MET A 141 -13.18 6.90 2.95
C MET A 141 -12.42 6.07 1.93
N MET A 142 -12.57 4.77 2.01
CA MET A 142 -12.17 3.79 0.98
C MET A 142 -13.03 2.54 1.14
N ASP A 143 -12.87 1.59 0.24
CA ASP A 143 -13.46 0.26 0.39
C ASP A 143 -12.64 -0.53 1.41
N PHE A 144 -13.12 -0.58 2.65
CA PHE A 144 -12.46 -1.26 3.75
C PHE A 144 -12.89 -2.73 3.78
N GLU A 145 -11.92 -3.62 3.88
CA GLU A 145 -12.16 -5.04 4.16
C GLU A 145 -12.10 -5.30 5.66
N ASP A 146 -13.05 -6.03 6.21
CA ASP A 146 -13.16 -6.24 7.66
C ASP A 146 -12.27 -7.39 8.19
N GLU A 147 -11.71 -8.23 7.32
CA GLU A 147 -11.13 -9.53 7.68
C GLU A 147 -9.79 -9.46 8.43
N TYR A 148 -9.02 -8.35 8.30
CA TYR A 148 -7.70 -8.20 8.96
C TYR A 148 -7.49 -6.78 9.47
N LEU A 149 -8.29 -6.34 10.42
CA LEU A 149 -8.32 -4.97 10.92
C LEU A 149 -6.96 -4.39 11.34
N TYR A 150 -6.06 -5.21 11.85
CA TYR A 150 -4.74 -4.76 12.31
C TYR A 150 -3.71 -4.59 11.18
N ARG A 151 -3.96 -5.16 10.00
CA ARG A 151 -3.08 -5.06 8.81
C ARG A 151 -3.65 -4.18 7.71
N GLN A 152 -4.82 -3.61 7.94
CA GLN A 152 -5.54 -2.86 6.93
C GLN A 152 -5.53 -1.37 7.20
N ILE A 153 -5.65 -0.62 6.13
CA ILE A 153 -5.90 0.81 6.18
C ILE A 153 -7.32 1.01 6.72
N THR A 154 -7.43 1.65 7.87
CA THR A 154 -8.71 1.94 8.49
C THR A 154 -9.06 3.42 8.42
N LYS A 155 -10.36 3.72 8.49
CA LYS A 155 -10.85 5.11 8.48
C LYS A 155 -10.23 5.90 9.63
N GLY A 156 -9.67 7.05 9.30
CA GLY A 156 -9.05 7.95 10.25
C GLY A 156 -7.56 7.67 10.51
N HIS A 157 -7.01 6.62 9.92
CA HIS A 157 -5.60 6.26 10.01
C HIS A 157 -4.85 6.57 8.72
N ARG A 158 -3.56 6.40 8.74
CA ARG A 158 -2.67 6.58 7.58
C ARG A 158 -2.99 5.56 6.49
N SER A 159 -2.76 5.93 5.24
CA SER A 159 -2.80 4.99 4.12
C SER A 159 -1.62 4.00 4.11
N ASP A 160 -0.54 4.37 4.78
CA ASP A 160 0.61 3.51 5.02
C ASP A 160 0.46 2.85 6.41
N VAL A 161 0.14 1.58 6.41
CA VAL A 161 0.04 0.76 7.64
C VAL A 161 1.42 0.27 8.11
N GLY A 162 2.50 0.66 7.41
CA GLY A 162 3.86 0.21 7.68
C GLY A 162 4.17 -1.18 7.13
N THR A 163 5.40 -1.58 7.32
CA THR A 163 5.86 -2.93 6.99
C THR A 163 5.81 -3.78 8.25
N TRP A 164 5.02 -4.83 8.21
CA TRP A 164 4.95 -5.81 9.29
C TRP A 164 6.01 -6.88 9.08
N GLY A 165 6.68 -7.24 10.14
CA GLY A 165 7.69 -8.29 10.12
C GLY A 165 7.77 -8.96 11.49
N MET A 166 8.40 -10.13 11.53
CA MET A 166 8.65 -10.83 12.75
C MET A 166 9.82 -10.21 13.51
N GLU A 167 9.73 -10.11 14.82
CA GLU A 167 10.81 -9.64 15.67
C GLU A 167 11.91 -10.73 15.75
N CYS A 168 13.06 -10.44 15.15
CA CYS A 168 14.20 -11.37 15.15
C CYS A 168 14.99 -11.24 16.46
N MET A 169 15.13 -12.34 17.20
CA MET A 169 15.93 -12.40 18.44
C MET A 169 17.38 -12.83 18.20
N GLY A 170 17.67 -13.41 17.05
CA GLY A 170 18.99 -13.90 16.71
C GLY A 170 18.98 -15.04 15.70
N ILE A 171 20.02 -15.86 15.73
CA ILE A 171 20.14 -17.05 14.89
C ILE A 171 20.47 -18.27 15.76
N PHE A 172 20.01 -19.44 15.37
CA PHE A 172 20.46 -20.70 15.96
C PHE A 172 21.93 -20.92 15.62
N ARG A 173 22.76 -21.11 16.63
CA ARG A 173 24.22 -21.27 16.46
C ARG A 173 24.66 -22.73 16.44
N SER A 174 23.88 -23.60 17.05
CA SER A 174 24.19 -25.04 17.14
C SER A 174 22.91 -25.87 17.17
N PHE A 175 23.05 -27.16 16.91
CA PHE A 175 21.95 -28.12 17.08
C PHE A 175 21.49 -28.25 18.55
N GLN A 176 22.41 -28.09 19.49
CA GLN A 176 22.07 -28.10 20.91
C GLN A 176 21.16 -26.93 21.27
N GLU A 177 21.44 -25.74 20.76
CA GLU A 177 20.57 -24.56 20.97
C GLU A 177 19.17 -24.76 20.37
N ILE A 178 19.06 -25.46 19.25
CA ILE A 178 17.77 -25.83 18.66
C ILE A 178 17.03 -26.78 19.60
N GLU A 179 17.69 -27.82 20.14
CA GLU A 179 17.09 -28.74 21.10
C GLU A 179 16.59 -28.02 22.34
N GLU A 180 17.43 -27.20 22.96
CA GLU A 180 17.09 -26.40 24.13
C GLU A 180 15.91 -25.44 23.87
N PHE A 181 15.86 -24.88 22.66
CA PHE A 181 14.75 -23.99 22.25
C PHE A 181 13.44 -24.76 22.14
N PHE A 182 13.41 -25.90 21.45
CA PHE A 182 12.20 -26.71 21.33
C PHE A 182 11.71 -27.22 22.68
N ASP A 183 12.63 -27.67 23.54
CA ASP A 183 12.29 -28.17 24.88
C ASP A 183 11.82 -27.05 25.80
N LYS A 184 12.44 -25.88 25.76
CA LYS A 184 12.08 -24.71 26.55
C LYS A 184 10.67 -24.20 26.27
N TYR A 185 10.29 -24.17 24.98
CA TYR A 185 8.99 -23.65 24.56
C TYR A 185 7.94 -24.75 24.36
N GLY A 186 8.33 -26.03 24.48
CA GLY A 186 7.41 -27.18 24.35
C GLY A 186 6.76 -27.27 22.97
N ILE A 187 7.45 -26.79 21.94
CA ILE A 187 6.94 -26.78 20.56
C ILE A 187 7.35 -28.03 19.80
N THR A 188 6.51 -28.47 18.90
CA THR A 188 6.77 -29.63 18.02
C THR A 188 7.28 -29.24 16.64
N ASP A 189 6.95 -28.02 16.22
CA ASP A 189 7.42 -27.44 14.97
C ASP A 189 7.78 -25.94 15.17
N TYR A 190 8.60 -25.43 14.29
CA TYR A 190 9.02 -24.04 14.24
C TYR A 190 8.88 -23.52 12.82
N MET A 191 7.96 -22.57 12.60
CA MET A 191 7.66 -22.03 11.27
C MET A 191 7.35 -23.13 10.22
N GLY A 192 6.55 -24.13 10.62
CA GLY A 192 6.18 -25.27 9.79
C GLY A 192 7.31 -26.26 9.51
N LYS A 193 8.40 -26.21 10.30
CA LYS A 193 9.52 -27.13 10.22
C LYS A 193 9.63 -27.94 11.52
N THR A 194 9.80 -29.23 11.38
CA THR A 194 10.10 -30.11 12.53
C THR A 194 11.49 -29.84 13.08
N LYS A 195 11.76 -30.29 14.32
CA LYS A 195 13.04 -30.14 14.99
C LYS A 195 14.22 -30.60 14.11
N ASP A 196 14.02 -31.69 13.38
CA ASP A 196 15.06 -32.29 12.50
C ASP A 196 15.31 -31.49 11.21
N GLU A 197 14.42 -30.57 10.86
CA GLU A 197 14.53 -29.72 9.67
C GLU A 197 15.12 -28.35 9.97
N VAL A 198 15.10 -27.95 11.25
CA VAL A 198 15.72 -26.67 11.68
C VAL A 198 17.23 -26.85 11.70
N ARG A 199 17.96 -25.86 11.21
CA ARG A 199 19.41 -25.89 11.07
C ARG A 199 20.08 -24.68 11.73
N PRO A 200 21.30 -24.81 12.24
CA PRO A 200 22.11 -23.67 12.63
C PRO A 200 22.22 -22.66 11.50
N GLY A 201 22.09 -21.36 11.82
CA GLY A 201 22.03 -20.26 10.86
C GLY A 201 20.61 -19.80 10.54
N MET A 202 19.58 -20.53 10.91
CA MET A 202 18.19 -20.07 10.80
C MET A 202 17.91 -18.99 11.84
N LEU A 203 17.05 -18.03 11.46
CA LEU A 203 16.63 -16.93 12.34
C LEU A 203 15.72 -17.42 13.44
N ILE A 204 15.87 -16.84 14.63
CA ILE A 204 14.99 -17.04 15.79
C ILE A 204 14.04 -15.84 15.88
N TYR A 205 12.76 -16.11 15.79
CA TYR A 205 11.72 -15.09 15.91
C TYR A 205 10.99 -15.19 17.26
N ARG A 206 10.56 -14.05 17.75
CA ARG A 206 9.81 -13.95 18.99
C ARG A 206 8.34 -14.28 18.72
N ASP A 207 7.76 -15.12 19.58
CA ASP A 207 6.31 -15.25 19.69
C ASP A 207 5.78 -14.09 20.55
N VAL A 208 5.12 -13.14 19.91
CA VAL A 208 4.60 -11.92 20.57
C VAL A 208 3.23 -12.17 21.20
N ARG A 209 2.46 -13.13 20.65
CA ARG A 209 1.08 -13.39 21.06
C ARG A 209 0.91 -14.63 21.94
N GLY A 210 1.96 -15.44 22.09
CA GLY A 210 1.90 -16.68 22.85
C GLY A 210 1.11 -17.79 22.14
N ALA A 211 1.06 -17.76 20.82
CA ALA A 211 0.39 -18.77 20.01
C ALA A 211 1.20 -20.05 19.78
N GLN A 212 2.35 -20.19 20.44
CA GLN A 212 3.36 -21.25 20.27
C GLN A 212 4.06 -21.23 18.88
N GLN A 213 3.75 -20.27 18.07
CA GLN A 213 4.39 -20.01 16.79
C GLN A 213 4.78 -18.53 16.72
N PRO A 214 5.95 -18.18 16.17
CA PRO A 214 6.34 -16.79 15.98
C PRO A 214 5.37 -16.06 15.03
N ASP A 215 4.95 -14.87 15.41
CA ASP A 215 4.02 -14.03 14.63
C ASP A 215 4.48 -12.56 14.52
#